data_ffd3922c1cfb8fa3617bcbe5f59669b5
#
_entry.id   ffd3922c1cfb8fa3617bcbe5f59669b5
#
_cell.length_a   1.000
_cell.length_b   1.000
_cell.length_c   1.000
_cell.angle_alpha   90.00
_cell.angle_beta   90.00
_cell.angle_gamma   90.00
#
_symmetry.space_group_name_H-M   'P 1'
#
loop_
_entity.id
_entity.type
_entity.pdbx_description
1 polymer ?
#
loop_
_entity_poly.entity_id
_entity_poly.type
_entity_poly.pdbx_seq_one_letter_code
_entity_poly.pdbx_strand_id
1 'polypeptide(L)'
;MDFASDRLFNGRRFRALTVVDIFSRECLGIEVAQGIKGYDVVNMLDYIKSFRGVPRVIRCDNGPEFVSKVLDQWAYENKVTLDFSRPGKPTDNAFAGSFIGSFRDECLNTNWFLSLEDACDKIETWRMDYNEYRPHSSLDYTTPSDSPRSGL
;
A
#
# COMPACT_ATOMS: atom_id res chain seq x y z
N MET A 1 4.28 -3.78 -0.80
CA MET A 1 4.16 -2.30 -0.87
C MET A 1 4.37 -1.84 -2.29
N ASP A 2 3.65 -0.83 -2.69
CA ASP A 2 3.78 -0.28 -4.03
C ASP A 2 3.34 1.18 -4.04
N PHE A 3 3.69 1.91 -5.11
CA PHE A 3 3.33 3.30 -5.28
C PHE A 3 2.36 3.50 -6.44
N ALA A 4 1.44 4.43 -6.28
CA ALA A 4 0.66 4.99 -7.37
C ALA A 4 0.82 6.51 -7.36
N SER A 5 0.67 7.14 -8.52
CA SER A 5 0.76 8.59 -8.65
C SER A 5 -0.48 9.12 -9.36
N ASP A 6 -0.88 10.34 -8.99
CA ASP A 6 -1.97 11.04 -9.65
C ASP A 6 -1.75 12.55 -9.46
N ARG A 7 -2.70 13.36 -9.89
CA ARG A 7 -2.62 14.82 -9.82
C ARG A 7 -3.82 15.39 -9.12
N LEU A 8 -3.59 16.48 -8.38
CA LEU A 8 -4.64 17.31 -7.86
C LEU A 8 -5.28 18.13 -8.99
N PHE A 9 -6.43 18.72 -8.73
CA PHE A 9 -7.15 19.55 -9.69
C PHE A 9 -6.29 20.68 -10.25
N ASN A 10 -5.38 21.23 -9.43
CA ASN A 10 -4.46 22.29 -9.84
C ASN A 10 -3.23 21.80 -10.63
N GLY A 11 -3.17 20.52 -10.96
CA GLY A 11 -2.08 19.90 -11.71
C GLY A 11 -0.88 19.44 -10.89
N ARG A 12 -0.86 19.71 -9.58
CA ARG A 12 0.25 19.24 -8.71
C ARG A 12 0.19 17.74 -8.54
N ARG A 13 1.33 17.10 -8.67
CA ARG A 13 1.46 15.65 -8.47
C ARG A 13 1.37 15.28 -7.00
N PHE A 14 0.79 14.12 -6.75
CA PHE A 14 0.93 13.46 -5.46
C PHE A 14 1.21 11.98 -5.66
N ARG A 15 1.71 11.34 -4.62
CA ARG A 15 2.01 9.91 -4.61
C ARG A 15 1.21 9.24 -3.49
N ALA A 16 0.87 7.99 -3.72
CA ALA A 16 0.21 7.15 -2.72
C ALA A 16 1.05 5.90 -2.51
N LEU A 17 1.51 5.69 -1.28
CA LEU A 17 2.17 4.46 -0.87
C LEU A 17 1.11 3.50 -0.36
N THR A 18 0.97 2.35 -0.99
CA THR A 18 0.00 1.33 -0.60
C THR A 18 0.69 0.18 0.11
N VAL A 19 0.09 -0.25 1.22
CA VAL A 19 0.56 -1.40 1.99
C VAL A 19 -0.60 -2.38 2.12
N VAL A 20 -0.47 -3.55 1.52
CA VAL A 20 -1.51 -4.57 1.51
C VAL A 20 -1.00 -5.87 2.13
N ASP A 21 -1.89 -6.59 2.82
CA ASP A 21 -1.61 -7.93 3.30
C ASP A 21 -2.03 -8.91 2.20
N ILE A 22 -1.05 -9.57 1.58
CA ILE A 22 -1.32 -10.47 0.46
C ILE A 22 -2.03 -11.75 0.88
N PHE A 23 -2.05 -12.08 2.16
CA PHE A 23 -2.78 -13.24 2.65
C PHE A 23 -4.24 -12.91 2.94
N SER A 24 -4.51 -11.90 3.75
CA SER A 24 -5.89 -11.49 4.08
C SER A 24 -6.53 -10.62 3.00
N ARG A 25 -5.74 -10.10 2.07
CA ARG A 25 -6.15 -9.15 1.03
C ARG A 25 -6.55 -7.78 1.58
N GLU A 26 -6.29 -7.53 2.84
CA GLU A 26 -6.61 -6.26 3.50
C GLU A 26 -5.60 -5.18 3.11
N CYS A 27 -6.09 -3.98 2.81
CA CYS A 27 -5.24 -2.81 2.62
C CYS A 27 -5.00 -2.15 3.98
N LEU A 28 -3.77 -2.26 4.48
CA LEU A 28 -3.42 -1.82 5.83
C LEU A 28 -3.24 -0.32 5.94
N GLY A 29 -2.95 0.34 4.83
CA GLY A 29 -2.80 1.78 4.81
C GLY A 29 -2.43 2.29 3.42
N ILE A 30 -2.79 3.55 3.19
CA ILE A 30 -2.38 4.30 2.00
C ILE A 30 -1.90 5.67 2.47
N GLU A 31 -0.60 5.92 2.32
CA GLU A 31 0.00 7.21 2.65
C GLU A 31 -0.03 8.10 1.41
N VAL A 32 -0.63 9.30 1.54
CA VAL A 32 -0.77 10.25 0.44
C VAL A 32 0.06 11.50 0.74
N ALA A 33 0.98 11.82 -0.17
CA ALA A 33 1.82 13.01 -0.02
C ALA A 33 2.37 13.43 -1.39
N GLN A 34 2.84 14.66 -1.49
CA GLN A 34 3.49 15.13 -2.72
C GLN A 34 4.85 14.47 -2.93
N GLY A 35 5.58 14.19 -1.84
CA GLY A 35 6.84 13.45 -1.88
C GLY A 35 6.89 12.43 -0.76
N ILE A 36 7.39 11.25 -1.06
CA ILE A 36 7.53 10.15 -0.09
C ILE A 36 8.96 9.62 -0.20
N LYS A 37 9.67 9.64 0.92
CA LYS A 37 11.05 9.16 1.00
C LYS A 37 11.12 7.90 1.87
N GLY A 38 12.31 7.32 1.98
CA GLY A 38 12.51 6.08 2.76
C GLY A 38 12.03 6.19 4.21
N TYR A 39 12.28 7.31 4.88
CA TYR A 39 11.82 7.46 6.27
C TYR A 39 10.30 7.61 6.38
N ASP A 40 9.62 8.08 5.34
CA ASP A 40 8.15 8.09 5.30
C ASP A 40 7.60 6.68 5.21
N VAL A 41 8.27 5.81 4.46
CA VAL A 41 7.93 4.38 4.39
C VAL A 41 8.08 3.74 5.77
N VAL A 42 9.18 4.02 6.47
CA VAL A 42 9.42 3.51 7.82
C VAL A 42 8.34 4.00 8.79
N ASN A 43 7.98 5.27 8.73
CA ASN A 43 6.92 5.82 9.57
C ASN A 43 5.59 5.12 9.35
N MET A 44 5.25 4.83 8.11
CA MET A 44 4.04 4.08 7.77
C MET A 44 4.07 2.66 8.33
N LEU A 45 5.21 1.99 8.21
CA LEU A 45 5.38 0.64 8.74
C LEU A 45 5.32 0.62 10.28
N ASP A 46 5.89 1.61 10.94
CA ASP A 46 5.78 1.73 12.40
C ASP A 46 4.34 1.97 12.84
N TYR A 47 3.60 2.78 12.10
CA TYR A 47 2.18 2.98 12.36
C TYR A 47 1.41 1.66 12.25
N ILE A 48 1.62 0.89 11.18
CA ILE A 48 0.97 -0.40 10.98
C ILE A 48 1.40 -1.39 12.07
N LYS A 49 2.67 -1.39 12.44
CA LYS A 49 3.20 -2.23 13.52
C LYS A 49 2.46 -2.00 14.82
N SER A 50 2.05 -0.78 15.10
CA SER A 50 1.39 -0.43 16.36
C SER A 50 0.05 -1.15 16.58
N PHE A 51 -0.62 -1.57 15.51
CA PHE A 51 -1.91 -2.25 15.63
C PHE A 51 -1.95 -3.65 15.01
N ARG A 52 -0.93 -4.03 14.25
CA ARG A 52 -0.94 -5.31 13.56
C ARG A 52 0.32 -6.15 13.81
N GLY A 53 1.38 -5.55 14.28
CA GLY A 53 2.67 -6.20 14.42
C GLY A 53 3.46 -6.16 13.11
N VAL A 54 4.49 -6.99 13.00
CA VAL A 54 5.36 -7.01 11.84
C VAL A 54 5.25 -8.35 11.10
N PRO A 55 5.32 -8.35 9.78
CA PRO A 55 5.36 -9.58 8.99
C PRO A 55 6.76 -10.17 8.98
N ARG A 56 6.89 -11.39 8.46
CA ARG A 56 8.20 -11.97 8.20
C ARG A 56 8.85 -11.38 6.96
N VAL A 57 8.04 -11.11 5.95
CA VAL A 57 8.50 -10.68 4.62
C VAL A 57 7.65 -9.51 4.16
N ILE A 58 8.29 -8.50 3.60
CA ILE A 58 7.63 -7.41 2.90
C ILE A 58 8.11 -7.43 1.46
N ARG A 59 7.19 -7.51 0.52
CA ARG A 59 7.50 -7.44 -0.91
C ARG A 59 7.33 -6.01 -1.40
N CYS A 60 8.30 -5.54 -2.16
CA CYS A 60 8.32 -4.19 -2.71
C CYS A 60 9.11 -4.19 -4.02
N ASP A 61 8.97 -3.12 -4.81
CA ASP A 61 9.77 -2.97 -6.01
C ASP A 61 11.15 -2.37 -5.68
N ASN A 62 11.96 -2.12 -6.71
CA ASN A 62 13.29 -1.58 -6.57
C ASN A 62 13.34 -0.05 -6.60
N GLY A 63 12.23 0.63 -6.28
CA GLY A 63 12.20 2.08 -6.21
C GLY A 63 13.15 2.61 -5.13
N PRO A 64 13.71 3.82 -5.32
CA PRO A 64 14.70 4.37 -4.38
C PRO A 64 14.15 4.53 -2.96
N GLU A 65 12.86 4.71 -2.79
CA GLU A 65 12.21 4.82 -1.48
C GLU A 65 12.26 3.49 -0.72
N PHE A 66 12.27 2.37 -1.44
CA PHE A 66 12.37 1.04 -0.84
C PHE A 66 13.82 0.55 -0.74
N VAL A 67 14.69 1.00 -1.63
CA VAL A 67 16.12 0.70 -1.58
C VAL A 67 16.82 1.81 -0.80
N SER A 68 16.57 1.86 0.51
CA SER A 68 17.10 2.90 1.38
C SER A 68 17.72 2.30 2.63
N LYS A 69 18.72 3.00 3.17
CA LYS A 69 19.39 2.57 4.41
C LYS A 69 18.42 2.57 5.60
N VAL A 70 17.52 3.53 5.63
CA VAL A 70 16.55 3.68 6.73
C VAL A 70 15.61 2.47 6.78
N LEU A 71 15.11 2.05 5.60
CA LEU A 71 14.23 0.89 5.52
C LEU A 71 14.99 -0.40 5.81
N ASP A 72 16.21 -0.54 5.30
CA ASP A 72 17.06 -1.70 5.58
C ASP A 72 17.31 -1.85 7.08
N GLN A 73 17.61 -0.75 7.76
CA GLN A 73 17.83 -0.76 9.20
C GLN A 73 16.56 -1.13 9.97
N TRP A 74 15.42 -0.56 9.58
CA TRP A 74 14.13 -0.89 10.17
C TRP A 74 13.82 -2.38 10.03
N ALA A 75 14.04 -2.93 8.84
CA ALA A 75 13.81 -4.34 8.57
C ALA A 75 14.72 -5.23 9.42
N TYR A 76 15.98 -4.87 9.53
CA TYR A 76 16.93 -5.61 10.38
C TYR A 76 16.49 -5.61 11.84
N GLU A 77 16.15 -4.45 12.37
CA GLU A 77 15.75 -4.31 13.77
C GLU A 77 14.46 -5.05 14.09
N ASN A 78 13.54 -5.14 13.14
CA ASN A 78 12.25 -5.80 13.31
C ASN A 78 12.24 -7.25 12.79
N LYS A 79 13.39 -7.77 12.35
CA LYS A 79 13.54 -9.13 11.82
C LYS A 79 12.63 -9.39 10.62
N VAL A 80 12.52 -8.41 9.74
CA VAL A 80 11.72 -8.48 8.52
C VAL A 80 12.67 -8.65 7.32
N THR A 81 12.32 -9.55 6.42
CA THR A 81 13.02 -9.70 5.14
C THR A 81 12.36 -8.83 4.09
N LEU A 82 13.14 -8.00 3.42
CA LEU A 82 12.68 -7.24 2.27
C LEU A 82 12.89 -8.08 1.02
N ASP A 83 11.82 -8.38 0.31
CA ASP A 83 11.84 -9.17 -0.92
C ASP A 83 11.54 -8.24 -2.10
N PHE A 84 12.58 -7.90 -2.85
CA PHE A 84 12.45 -6.97 -3.96
C PHE A 84 12.02 -7.69 -5.23
N SER A 85 11.00 -7.16 -5.90
CA SER A 85 10.53 -7.69 -7.18
C SER A 85 11.63 -7.59 -8.23
N ARG A 86 11.81 -8.67 -9.00
CA ARG A 86 12.80 -8.68 -10.08
C ARG A 86 12.32 -7.84 -11.25
N PRO A 87 13.20 -7.03 -11.86
CA PRO A 87 12.84 -6.30 -13.07
C PRO A 87 12.33 -7.24 -14.17
N GLY A 88 11.24 -6.88 -14.83
CA GLY A 88 10.65 -7.68 -15.90
C GLY A 88 9.92 -8.94 -15.44
N LYS A 89 9.67 -9.10 -14.14
CA LYS A 89 8.95 -10.23 -13.57
C LYS A 89 7.68 -9.75 -12.84
N PRO A 90 6.64 -9.32 -13.56
CA PRO A 90 5.44 -8.73 -12.93
C PRO A 90 4.71 -9.71 -12.03
N THR A 91 4.86 -11.02 -12.23
CA THR A 91 4.21 -12.04 -11.40
C THR A 91 4.80 -12.12 -9.99
N ASP A 92 6.01 -11.57 -9.76
CA ASP A 92 6.64 -11.58 -8.44
C ASP A 92 5.83 -10.79 -7.39
N ASN A 93 4.96 -9.86 -7.83
CA ASN A 93 4.12 -9.06 -6.95
C ASN A 93 2.72 -8.89 -7.57
N ALA A 94 2.13 -10.01 -7.99
CA ALA A 94 0.88 -10.02 -8.78
C ALA A 94 -0.29 -9.39 -8.01
N PHE A 95 -0.45 -9.68 -6.71
CA PHE A 95 -1.55 -9.12 -5.95
C PHE A 95 -1.42 -7.61 -5.78
N ALA A 96 -0.23 -7.12 -5.47
CA ALA A 96 -0.02 -5.68 -5.31
C ALA A 96 -0.31 -4.93 -6.61
N GLY A 97 0.08 -5.50 -7.76
CA GLY A 97 -0.24 -4.94 -9.08
C GLY A 97 -1.75 -4.93 -9.35
N SER A 98 -2.44 -6.00 -9.01
CA SER A 98 -3.90 -6.10 -9.13
C SER A 98 -4.60 -5.09 -8.22
N PHE A 99 -4.12 -4.94 -6.99
CA PHE A 99 -4.65 -3.94 -6.05
C PHE A 99 -4.48 -2.52 -6.61
N ILE A 100 -3.30 -2.19 -7.12
CA ILE A 100 -3.04 -0.87 -7.72
C ILE A 100 -3.99 -0.61 -8.89
N GLY A 101 -4.25 -1.63 -9.72
CA GLY A 101 -5.23 -1.53 -10.81
C GLY A 101 -6.62 -1.17 -10.30
N SER A 102 -7.11 -1.86 -9.27
CA SER A 102 -8.40 -1.57 -8.66
C SER A 102 -8.44 -0.18 -8.02
N PHE A 103 -7.39 0.19 -7.31
CA PHE A 103 -7.26 1.51 -6.70
C PHE A 103 -7.33 2.62 -7.75
N ARG A 104 -6.61 2.44 -8.85
CA ARG A 104 -6.60 3.40 -9.94
C ARG A 104 -7.96 3.51 -10.62
N ASP A 105 -8.57 2.37 -10.95
CA ASP A 105 -9.84 2.35 -11.68
C ASP A 105 -11.01 2.84 -10.83
N GLU A 106 -11.03 2.50 -9.56
CA GLU A 106 -12.20 2.73 -8.69
C GLU A 106 -12.08 3.98 -7.83
N CYS A 107 -10.87 4.50 -7.62
CA CYS A 107 -10.66 5.66 -6.77
C CYS A 107 -9.99 6.81 -7.53
N LEU A 108 -8.79 6.58 -8.07
CA LEU A 108 -8.02 7.68 -8.66
C LEU A 108 -8.69 8.24 -9.92
N ASN A 109 -9.16 7.38 -10.82
CA ASN A 109 -9.73 7.78 -12.10
C ASN A 109 -11.19 8.27 -11.99
N THR A 110 -11.85 8.04 -10.87
CA THR A 110 -13.26 8.40 -10.68
C THR A 110 -13.46 9.68 -9.87
N ASN A 111 -12.38 10.26 -9.36
CA ASN A 111 -12.45 11.44 -8.49
C ASN A 111 -11.62 12.59 -9.01
N TRP A 112 -12.11 13.80 -8.78
CA TRP A 112 -11.30 15.01 -8.80
C TRP A 112 -10.80 15.27 -7.39
N PHE A 113 -9.50 15.51 -7.23
CA PHE A 113 -8.90 15.80 -5.93
C PHE A 113 -8.58 17.29 -5.86
N LEU A 114 -9.34 18.01 -5.04
CA LEU A 114 -9.25 19.48 -4.97
C LEU A 114 -8.03 19.94 -4.21
N SER A 115 -7.58 19.13 -3.25
CA SER A 115 -6.41 19.40 -2.41
C SER A 115 -5.82 18.08 -1.95
N LEU A 116 -4.63 18.15 -1.33
CA LEU A 116 -4.02 16.96 -0.75
C LEU A 116 -4.87 16.37 0.37
N GLU A 117 -5.46 17.24 1.20
CA GLU A 117 -6.38 16.82 2.26
C GLU A 117 -7.62 16.12 1.69
N ASP A 118 -8.19 16.66 0.63
CA ASP A 118 -9.33 16.05 -0.07
C ASP A 118 -8.95 14.68 -0.63
N ALA A 119 -7.76 14.56 -1.21
CA ALA A 119 -7.24 13.28 -1.70
C ALA A 119 -7.11 12.27 -0.55
N CYS A 120 -6.54 12.69 0.57
CA CYS A 120 -6.41 11.82 1.75
C CYS A 120 -7.77 11.29 2.21
N ASP A 121 -8.77 12.16 2.29
CA ASP A 121 -10.12 11.79 2.76
C ASP A 121 -10.81 10.81 1.81
N LYS A 122 -10.76 11.08 0.51
CA LYS A 122 -11.40 10.24 -0.51
C LYS A 122 -10.71 8.88 -0.63
N ILE A 123 -9.40 8.87 -0.56
CA ILE A 123 -8.60 7.64 -0.65
C ILE A 123 -8.82 6.78 0.59
N GLU A 124 -8.84 7.38 1.78
CA GLU A 124 -9.11 6.64 3.01
C GLU A 124 -10.52 6.04 3.03
N THR A 125 -11.51 6.79 2.55
CA THR A 125 -12.88 6.28 2.41
C THR A 125 -12.92 5.07 1.48
N TRP A 126 -12.22 5.14 0.34
CA TRP A 126 -12.13 4.02 -0.59
C TRP A 126 -11.44 2.82 0.05
N ARG A 127 -10.34 3.04 0.78
CA ARG A 127 -9.61 1.97 1.46
C ARG A 127 -10.49 1.23 2.46
N MET A 128 -11.22 1.97 3.27
CA MET A 128 -12.15 1.39 4.26
C MET A 128 -13.24 0.57 3.57
N ASP A 129 -13.79 1.11 2.49
CA ASP A 129 -14.82 0.45 1.69
C ASP A 129 -14.27 -0.85 1.07
N TYR A 130 -13.06 -0.80 0.54
CA TYR A 130 -12.37 -1.96 -0.01
C TYR A 130 -12.25 -3.08 1.04
N ASN A 131 -11.85 -2.74 2.26
CA ASN A 131 -11.65 -3.71 3.33
C ASN A 131 -12.96 -4.26 3.89
N GLU A 132 -14.00 -3.42 3.98
CA GLU A 132 -15.24 -3.75 4.70
C GLU A 132 -16.29 -4.38 3.80
N TYR A 133 -16.35 -3.98 2.53
CA TYR A 133 -17.50 -4.30 1.68
C TYR A 133 -17.16 -5.07 0.42
N ARG A 134 -15.88 -5.16 0.03
CA ARG A 134 -15.50 -5.86 -1.19
C ARG A 134 -15.19 -7.32 -0.90
N PRO A 135 -15.99 -8.30 -1.41
CA PRO A 135 -15.63 -9.71 -1.34
C PRO A 135 -14.54 -10.05 -2.36
N HIS A 136 -13.70 -11.02 -2.01
CA HIS A 136 -12.67 -11.54 -2.89
C HIS A 136 -12.90 -13.04 -3.12
N SER A 137 -12.83 -13.50 -4.37
CA SER A 137 -13.00 -14.91 -4.69
C SER A 137 -11.94 -15.81 -4.02
N SER A 138 -10.72 -15.28 -3.86
CA SER A 138 -9.64 -15.97 -3.16
C SER A 138 -9.89 -16.15 -1.66
N LEU A 139 -10.92 -15.51 -1.11
CA LEU A 139 -11.31 -15.55 0.30
C LEU A 139 -12.74 -16.08 0.46
N ASP A 140 -13.22 -16.89 -0.49
CA ASP A 140 -14.57 -17.43 -0.51
C ASP A 140 -15.65 -16.34 -0.38
N TYR A 141 -15.41 -15.22 -1.04
CA TYR A 141 -16.29 -14.03 -1.04
C TYR A 141 -16.48 -13.37 0.33
N THR A 142 -15.61 -13.65 1.30
CA THR A 142 -15.52 -12.82 2.50
C THR A 142 -14.77 -11.54 2.20
N THR A 143 -14.98 -10.49 3.00
CA THR A 143 -14.20 -9.26 2.87
C THR A 143 -12.81 -9.46 3.50
N PRO A 144 -11.82 -8.63 3.12
CA PRO A 144 -10.49 -8.72 3.73
C PRO A 144 -10.49 -8.61 5.26
N SER A 145 -11.37 -7.79 5.84
CA SER A 145 -11.45 -7.62 7.29
C SER A 145 -11.94 -8.88 8.02
N ASP A 146 -12.66 -9.76 7.34
CA ASP A 146 -13.19 -11.00 7.91
C ASP A 146 -12.20 -12.16 7.84
N SER A 147 -11.08 -11.99 7.14
CA SER A 147 -10.10 -13.05 6.93
C SER A 147 -9.07 -13.10 8.05
N PRO A 148 -8.47 -14.29 8.31
CA PRO A 148 -7.38 -14.38 9.27
C PRO A 148 -6.21 -13.46 8.87
N ARG A 149 -5.65 -12.80 9.86
CA ARG A 149 -4.51 -11.92 9.63
C ARG A 149 -3.23 -12.73 9.48
N SER A 150 -2.36 -12.30 8.55
CA SER A 150 -1.06 -12.90 8.36
C SER A 150 -0.04 -11.82 7.96
N GLY A 151 1.08 -12.18 7.35
CA GLY A 151 2.10 -11.23 6.94
C GLY A 151 1.72 -10.35 5.74
N LEU A 152 2.48 -9.32 5.51
CA LEU A 152 2.31 -8.39 4.39
C LEU A 152 2.78 -8.96 3.06
#